data_b54cc26620d15052e5fd20d87ec6062f
#
_entry.id   b54cc26620d15052e5fd20d87ec6062f
#
_cell.length_a   1.000
_cell.length_b   1.000
_cell.length_c   1.000
_cell.angle_alpha   90.00
_cell.angle_beta   90.00
_cell.angle_gamma   90.00
#
_symmetry.space_group_name_H-M   'P 1'
#
loop_
_entity.id
_entity.type
_entity.pdbx_description
1 polymer ?
#
loop_
_entity_poly.entity_id
_entity_poly.type
_entity_poly.pdbx_seq_one_letter_code
_entity_poly.pdbx_strand_id
1 'polypeptide(L)'
;MSPPPPPVTVIGIGADGWEGLGPAAREALRTAEVVIGGRRHLGLLPPECPGERVPWPSPLRPAVPGLFAAHTGRRTSVLASGDPMFFGIGRTLAELLGAERLRVLPHPSSVSLACARLGWALEETEVISLVGRPLAALNRELYAGRRLLVLSAGADTPAEVAGLLGERGFGPSRLRVLEQLGSARERCVEGTAEGWPHPPGDPLNVIAVDCAPADGARPLSPVPGLPDAAYEHDGQLTKRHVRAATLAALAPAPGELLWDVGGGSGSIAVEWMRVHRACRAVSVERDPARAERISRNAAALGVPGLTVVTGAAPGALAGLPTPDAVFIGGGLTAPGVLDACWAALPPGGRIVANTVTLESEALLADRYRRHGGDLVRLAVSHAAPVGGFTGWRQAMPVTQWAAAKPLASRGPGGDAADPGGSAEAAQGETR
;
A
#
# COMPACT_ATOMS: atom_id res chain seq x y z
N MET A 1 24.76 34.80 -11.73
CA MET A 1 24.08 33.55 -11.31
C MET A 1 25.04 32.40 -11.59
N SER A 2 25.41 31.63 -10.60
CA SER A 2 26.18 30.38 -10.84
C SER A 2 25.35 29.42 -11.68
N PRO A 3 25.95 28.66 -12.63
CA PRO A 3 25.22 27.66 -13.38
C PRO A 3 24.59 26.63 -12.42
N PRO A 4 23.42 26.11 -12.75
CA PRO A 4 22.81 25.07 -11.93
C PRO A 4 23.76 23.86 -11.80
N PRO A 5 23.78 23.18 -10.66
CA PRO A 5 24.62 22.01 -10.50
C PRO A 5 24.25 20.94 -11.53
N PRO A 6 25.23 20.15 -12.01
CA PRO A 6 24.95 19.10 -12.99
C PRO A 6 23.92 18.09 -12.45
N PRO A 7 23.04 17.54 -13.31
CA PRO A 7 22.07 16.55 -12.88
C PRO A 7 22.77 15.29 -12.37
N VAL A 8 22.17 14.65 -11.35
CA VAL A 8 22.60 13.34 -10.87
C VAL A 8 22.11 12.27 -11.85
N THR A 9 23.03 11.49 -12.42
CA THR A 9 22.67 10.41 -13.33
C THR A 9 22.41 9.12 -12.55
N VAL A 10 21.16 8.64 -12.55
CA VAL A 10 20.77 7.40 -11.87
C VAL A 10 20.73 6.27 -12.89
N ILE A 11 21.63 5.28 -12.74
CA ILE A 11 21.89 4.25 -13.72
C ILE A 11 21.44 2.89 -13.17
N GLY A 12 20.54 2.25 -13.89
CA GLY A 12 20.17 0.87 -13.66
C GLY A 12 21.27 -0.07 -14.08
N ILE A 13 21.55 -1.08 -13.22
CA ILE A 13 22.54 -2.13 -13.51
C ILE A 13 21.97 -3.48 -13.10
N GLY A 14 22.12 -4.48 -14.00
CA GLY A 14 21.71 -5.86 -13.79
C GLY A 14 22.78 -6.70 -13.10
N ALA A 15 22.51 -8.00 -12.99
CA ALA A 15 23.51 -9.00 -12.57
C ALA A 15 24.57 -9.28 -13.64
N ASP A 16 24.30 -8.92 -14.89
CA ASP A 16 25.22 -8.89 -16.03
C ASP A 16 26.28 -7.77 -15.91
N GLY A 17 26.12 -6.88 -14.94
CA GLY A 17 27.11 -5.86 -14.61
C GLY A 17 27.42 -4.89 -15.73
N TRP A 18 28.71 -4.55 -15.88
CA TRP A 18 29.18 -3.60 -16.89
C TRP A 18 28.79 -4.01 -18.32
N GLU A 19 28.85 -5.30 -18.63
CA GLU A 19 28.59 -5.79 -19.99
C GLU A 19 27.14 -5.61 -20.42
N GLY A 20 26.20 -5.62 -19.50
CA GLY A 20 24.79 -5.35 -19.76
C GLY A 20 24.42 -3.86 -19.93
N LEU A 21 25.35 -2.94 -19.61
CA LEU A 21 25.06 -1.52 -19.72
C LEU A 21 25.10 -1.02 -21.15
N GLY A 22 24.10 -0.21 -21.53
CA GLY A 22 24.09 0.51 -22.79
C GLY A 22 25.13 1.64 -22.88
N PRO A 23 25.43 2.12 -24.10
CA PRO A 23 26.49 3.13 -24.35
C PRO A 23 26.34 4.39 -23.49
N ALA A 24 25.13 4.92 -23.33
CA ALA A 24 24.88 6.13 -22.54
C ALA A 24 25.20 5.93 -21.05
N ALA A 25 24.89 4.76 -20.49
CA ALA A 25 25.18 4.42 -19.10
C ALA A 25 26.69 4.24 -18.87
N ARG A 26 27.36 3.54 -19.78
CA ARG A 26 28.83 3.37 -19.74
C ARG A 26 29.55 4.71 -19.83
N GLU A 27 29.13 5.59 -20.72
CA GLU A 27 29.72 6.94 -20.86
C GLU A 27 29.50 7.80 -19.61
N ALA A 28 28.30 7.77 -19.03
CA ALA A 28 28.02 8.48 -17.79
C ALA A 28 28.90 7.98 -16.62
N LEU A 29 29.22 6.67 -16.56
CA LEU A 29 30.10 6.11 -15.55
C LEU A 29 31.58 6.39 -15.79
N ARG A 30 32.04 6.42 -17.05
CA ARG A 30 33.43 6.79 -17.39
C ARG A 30 33.74 8.25 -17.07
N THR A 31 32.76 9.12 -17.22
CA THR A 31 32.91 10.57 -16.99
C THR A 31 32.51 11.00 -15.57
N ALA A 32 31.95 10.10 -14.77
CA ALA A 32 31.59 10.39 -13.38
C ALA A 32 32.83 10.64 -12.51
N GLU A 33 32.77 11.68 -11.69
CA GLU A 33 33.77 11.97 -10.66
C GLU A 33 33.45 11.26 -9.34
N VAL A 34 32.15 10.96 -9.13
CA VAL A 34 31.65 10.22 -7.97
C VAL A 34 30.63 9.17 -8.46
N VAL A 35 30.77 7.95 -7.98
CA VAL A 35 29.81 6.88 -8.22
C VAL A 35 29.28 6.36 -6.88
N ILE A 36 28.01 6.60 -6.61
CA ILE A 36 27.34 6.20 -5.37
C ILE A 36 26.52 4.93 -5.63
N GLY A 37 26.56 3.94 -4.73
CA GLY A 37 25.78 2.72 -4.93
C GLY A 37 25.92 1.73 -3.80
N GLY A 38 25.16 0.64 -3.88
CA GLY A 38 25.37 -0.52 -3.00
C GLY A 38 26.72 -1.17 -3.28
N ARG A 39 27.36 -1.75 -2.24
CA ARG A 39 28.69 -2.39 -2.35
C ARG A 39 28.74 -3.41 -3.51
N ARG A 40 27.67 -4.20 -3.69
CA ARG A 40 27.57 -5.16 -4.80
C ARG A 40 27.65 -4.46 -6.16
N HIS A 41 26.89 -3.37 -6.37
CA HIS A 41 26.87 -2.65 -7.64
C HIS A 41 28.21 -1.98 -7.94
N LEU A 42 28.82 -1.36 -6.93
CA LEU A 42 30.14 -0.75 -7.06
C LEU A 42 31.23 -1.79 -7.44
N GLY A 43 31.08 -3.04 -6.94
CA GLY A 43 31.98 -4.14 -7.30
C GLY A 43 31.80 -4.68 -8.73
N LEU A 44 30.70 -4.33 -9.42
CA LEU A 44 30.48 -4.70 -10.83
C LEU A 44 31.18 -3.75 -11.82
N LEU A 45 31.71 -2.63 -11.35
CA LEU A 45 32.37 -1.65 -12.21
C LEU A 45 33.84 -2.04 -12.47
N PRO A 46 34.28 -1.96 -13.74
CA PRO A 46 35.65 -2.23 -14.10
C PRO A 46 36.59 -1.08 -13.68
N PRO A 47 37.94 -1.29 -13.75
CA PRO A 47 38.91 -0.25 -13.43
C PRO A 47 38.83 1.01 -14.28
N GLU A 48 38.28 0.92 -15.48
CA GLU A 48 38.10 2.04 -16.43
C GLU A 48 37.04 3.07 -15.96
N CYS A 49 36.38 2.81 -14.86
CA CYS A 49 35.50 3.80 -14.19
C CYS A 49 36.28 4.48 -13.07
N PRO A 50 36.88 5.67 -13.32
CA PRO A 50 37.82 6.30 -12.39
C PRO A 50 37.13 7.01 -11.23
N GLY A 51 35.82 7.18 -11.28
CA GLY A 51 35.07 7.91 -10.24
C GLY A 51 35.24 7.32 -8.84
N GLU A 52 35.29 8.20 -7.85
CA GLU A 52 35.30 7.83 -6.43
C GLU A 52 34.09 6.95 -6.12
N ARG A 53 34.32 5.74 -5.60
CA ARG A 53 33.24 4.78 -5.27
C ARG A 53 32.77 4.99 -3.85
N VAL A 54 31.53 5.48 -3.71
CA VAL A 54 30.91 5.82 -2.43
C VAL A 54 29.76 4.83 -2.12
N PRO A 55 29.90 3.98 -1.13
CA PRO A 55 28.83 3.07 -0.73
C PRO A 55 27.71 3.84 -0.01
N TRP A 56 26.45 3.37 -0.18
CA TRP A 56 25.35 3.90 0.57
C TRP A 56 25.58 3.83 2.08
N PRO A 57 25.34 4.93 2.82
CA PRO A 57 25.35 4.91 4.28
C PRO A 57 24.12 4.22 4.87
N SER A 58 24.21 3.83 6.14
CA SER A 58 23.07 3.32 6.89
C SER A 58 22.88 4.16 8.17
N PRO A 59 21.66 4.65 8.44
CA PRO A 59 20.43 4.54 7.64
C PRO A 59 20.50 5.41 6.38
N LEU A 60 19.92 4.89 5.27
CA LEU A 60 20.02 5.52 3.95
C LEU A 60 19.29 6.87 3.87
N ARG A 61 17.96 6.85 4.12
CA ARG A 61 17.09 7.99 3.81
C ARG A 61 17.49 9.32 4.50
N PRO A 62 17.82 9.36 5.80
CA PRO A 62 18.26 10.60 6.45
C PRO A 62 19.64 11.08 5.99
N ALA A 63 20.48 10.20 5.47
CA ALA A 63 21.84 10.55 5.05
C ALA A 63 21.92 11.08 3.61
N VAL A 64 20.93 10.84 2.75
CA VAL A 64 20.95 11.25 1.34
C VAL A 64 21.17 12.75 1.15
N PRO A 65 20.47 13.69 1.82
CA PRO A 65 20.71 15.12 1.59
C PRO A 65 22.14 15.55 1.87
N GLY A 66 22.72 15.11 3.00
CA GLY A 66 24.10 15.42 3.37
C GLY A 66 25.13 14.80 2.42
N LEU A 67 24.89 13.56 1.98
CA LEU A 67 25.76 12.88 1.02
C LEU A 67 25.86 13.64 -0.30
N PHE A 68 24.74 14.09 -0.87
CA PHE A 68 24.75 14.84 -2.12
C PHE A 68 25.24 16.27 -1.95
N ALA A 69 25.04 16.89 -0.79
CA ALA A 69 25.62 18.19 -0.48
C ALA A 69 27.17 18.16 -0.47
N ALA A 70 27.76 17.09 0.07
CA ALA A 70 29.23 16.89 0.10
C ALA A 70 29.86 16.75 -1.30
N HIS A 71 29.07 16.38 -2.31
CA HIS A 71 29.53 16.19 -3.69
C HIS A 71 28.97 17.24 -4.67
N THR A 72 28.46 18.38 -4.15
CA THR A 72 27.91 19.45 -4.98
C THR A 72 28.94 19.93 -6.00
N GLY A 73 28.48 20.12 -7.25
CA GLY A 73 29.32 20.55 -8.38
C GLY A 73 30.10 19.44 -9.07
N ARG A 74 30.19 18.24 -8.49
CA ARG A 74 30.86 17.07 -9.10
C ARG A 74 29.86 16.28 -9.96
N ARG A 75 30.32 15.71 -11.08
CA ARG A 75 29.51 14.80 -11.91
C ARG A 75 29.27 13.50 -11.13
N THR A 76 28.06 13.37 -10.59
CA THR A 76 27.68 12.24 -9.73
C THR A 76 26.80 11.25 -10.50
N SER A 77 27.20 10.00 -10.53
CA SER A 77 26.39 8.88 -10.99
C SER A 77 25.95 8.00 -9.82
N VAL A 78 24.74 7.46 -9.88
CA VAL A 78 24.18 6.56 -8.88
C VAL A 78 23.86 5.23 -9.52
N LEU A 79 24.29 4.11 -8.91
CA LEU A 79 23.95 2.76 -9.35
C LEU A 79 22.74 2.23 -8.59
N ALA A 80 21.77 1.68 -9.33
CA ALA A 80 20.55 1.08 -8.82
C ALA A 80 20.31 -0.30 -9.47
N SER A 81 19.65 -1.22 -8.77
CA SER A 81 19.29 -2.52 -9.36
C SER A 81 18.24 -2.35 -10.46
N GLY A 82 18.49 -2.90 -11.64
CA GLY A 82 17.53 -2.95 -12.75
C GLY A 82 16.96 -1.58 -13.11
N ASP A 83 15.65 -1.41 -13.01
CA ASP A 83 15.01 -0.09 -13.20
C ASP A 83 15.03 0.73 -11.90
N PRO A 84 15.73 1.88 -11.87
CA PRO A 84 15.81 2.73 -10.68
C PRO A 84 14.47 3.21 -10.15
N MET A 85 13.45 3.34 -11.00
CA MET A 85 12.12 3.84 -10.63
C MET A 85 11.16 2.72 -10.20
N PHE A 86 11.49 1.46 -10.45
CA PHE A 86 10.66 0.32 -10.10
C PHE A 86 11.15 -0.36 -8.80
N PHE A 87 10.53 -0.06 -7.67
CA PHE A 87 10.97 -0.48 -6.33
C PHE A 87 12.42 -0.11 -5.98
N GLY A 88 13.02 0.79 -6.76
CA GLY A 88 14.41 1.19 -6.66
C GLY A 88 14.62 2.52 -5.93
N ILE A 89 15.91 2.89 -5.81
CA ILE A 89 16.37 4.12 -5.12
C ILE A 89 15.91 5.40 -5.83
N GLY A 90 15.60 5.34 -7.14
CA GLY A 90 15.23 6.50 -7.95
C GLY A 90 14.06 7.29 -7.38
N ARG A 91 13.03 6.59 -6.88
CA ARG A 91 11.91 7.24 -6.20
C ARG A 91 12.36 8.05 -4.98
N THR A 92 13.19 7.45 -4.12
CA THR A 92 13.69 8.13 -2.92
C THR A 92 14.53 9.35 -3.27
N LEU A 93 15.34 9.26 -4.32
CA LEU A 93 16.14 10.39 -4.80
C LEU A 93 15.25 11.50 -5.38
N ALA A 94 14.23 11.16 -6.15
CA ALA A 94 13.27 12.13 -6.69
C ALA A 94 12.52 12.87 -5.57
N GLU A 95 12.12 12.16 -4.52
CA GLU A 95 11.45 12.75 -3.35
C GLU A 95 12.36 13.69 -2.54
N LEU A 96 13.66 13.38 -2.41
CA LEU A 96 14.59 14.12 -1.54
C LEU A 96 15.40 15.20 -2.27
N LEU A 97 15.68 15.03 -3.56
CA LEU A 97 16.52 15.93 -4.34
C LEU A 97 15.74 16.76 -5.37
N GLY A 98 14.51 16.35 -5.71
CA GLY A 98 13.73 16.86 -6.83
C GLY A 98 13.92 16.05 -8.10
N ALA A 99 12.82 15.73 -8.79
CA ALA A 99 12.85 14.91 -10.01
C ALA A 99 13.61 15.60 -11.15
N GLU A 100 13.55 16.92 -11.23
CA GLU A 100 14.23 17.78 -12.21
C GLU A 100 15.77 17.73 -12.11
N ARG A 101 16.29 17.30 -10.98
CA ARG A 101 17.74 17.12 -10.74
C ARG A 101 18.24 15.74 -11.17
N LEU A 102 17.37 14.85 -11.58
CA LEU A 102 17.73 13.47 -11.91
C LEU A 102 17.69 13.22 -13.41
N ARG A 103 18.71 12.55 -13.93
CA ARG A 103 18.71 11.90 -15.23
C ARG A 103 18.70 10.40 -15.02
N VAL A 104 17.59 9.73 -15.30
CA VAL A 104 17.46 8.29 -15.07
C VAL A 104 17.75 7.53 -16.37
N LEU A 105 18.65 6.55 -16.28
CA LEU A 105 18.98 5.59 -17.35
C LEU A 105 18.59 4.20 -16.86
N PRO A 106 17.39 3.68 -17.21
CA PRO A 106 16.92 2.40 -16.74
C PRO A 106 17.64 1.23 -17.40
N HIS A 107 17.69 0.11 -16.69
CA HIS A 107 18.05 -1.20 -17.21
C HIS A 107 16.84 -2.13 -17.05
N PRO A 108 16.69 -3.22 -17.82
CA PRO A 108 15.62 -4.18 -17.59
C PRO A 108 15.57 -4.63 -16.13
N SER A 109 14.37 -4.53 -15.53
CA SER A 109 14.18 -4.94 -14.15
C SER A 109 14.26 -6.47 -14.03
N SER A 110 14.58 -6.98 -12.85
CA SER A 110 14.51 -8.43 -12.58
C SER A 110 13.10 -8.98 -12.82
N VAL A 111 12.06 -8.15 -12.68
CA VAL A 111 10.67 -8.52 -13.00
C VAL A 111 10.48 -8.71 -14.52
N SER A 112 10.99 -7.79 -15.34
CA SER A 112 10.94 -7.93 -16.79
C SER A 112 11.68 -9.18 -17.28
N LEU A 113 12.86 -9.45 -16.69
CA LEU A 113 13.63 -10.64 -17.01
C LEU A 113 12.90 -11.92 -16.56
N ALA A 114 12.32 -11.92 -15.35
CA ALA A 114 11.53 -13.04 -14.85
C ALA A 114 10.33 -13.34 -15.74
N CYS A 115 9.55 -12.33 -16.11
CA CYS A 115 8.41 -12.47 -17.02
C CYS A 115 8.84 -13.06 -18.37
N ALA A 116 9.97 -12.59 -18.94
CA ALA A 116 10.50 -13.13 -20.19
C ALA A 116 10.91 -14.61 -20.06
N ARG A 117 11.49 -15.05 -18.91
CA ARG A 117 11.87 -16.46 -18.68
C ARG A 117 10.66 -17.36 -18.46
N LEU A 118 9.60 -16.79 -17.84
CA LEU A 118 8.40 -17.53 -17.45
C LEU A 118 7.32 -17.55 -18.56
N GLY A 119 7.45 -16.70 -19.59
CA GLY A 119 6.40 -16.48 -20.57
C GLY A 119 5.15 -15.83 -19.96
N TRP A 120 5.33 -14.98 -18.94
CA TRP A 120 4.24 -14.27 -18.28
C TRP A 120 4.09 -12.87 -18.84
N ALA A 121 2.84 -12.43 -19.05
CA ALA A 121 2.56 -11.03 -19.33
C ALA A 121 2.77 -10.19 -18.08
N LEU A 122 3.54 -9.11 -18.20
CA LEU A 122 3.87 -8.26 -17.04
C LEU A 122 2.62 -7.59 -16.45
N GLU A 123 1.70 -7.18 -17.30
CA GLU A 123 0.42 -6.54 -16.95
C GLU A 123 -0.55 -7.49 -16.22
N GLU A 124 -0.37 -8.80 -16.34
CA GLU A 124 -1.17 -9.82 -15.65
C GLU A 124 -0.50 -10.36 -14.39
N THR A 125 0.69 -9.84 -14.07
CA THR A 125 1.53 -10.35 -12.97
C THR A 125 1.60 -9.33 -11.86
N GLU A 126 1.21 -9.72 -10.63
CA GLU A 126 1.37 -8.86 -9.46
C GLU A 126 2.79 -8.91 -8.94
N VAL A 127 3.35 -7.75 -8.63
CA VAL A 127 4.72 -7.64 -8.12
C VAL A 127 4.71 -7.15 -6.69
N ILE A 128 5.34 -7.92 -5.81
CA ILE A 128 5.47 -7.62 -4.38
C ILE A 128 6.95 -7.59 -4.02
N SER A 129 7.36 -6.51 -3.38
CA SER A 129 8.72 -6.44 -2.84
C SER A 129 8.70 -6.76 -1.34
N LEU A 130 9.50 -7.73 -0.93
CA LEU A 130 9.78 -8.04 0.48
C LEU A 130 11.06 -7.36 0.98
N VAL A 131 11.78 -6.64 0.13
CA VAL A 131 12.96 -5.88 0.54
C VAL A 131 12.55 -4.80 1.54
N GLY A 132 12.91 -4.99 2.81
CA GLY A 132 12.55 -4.09 3.91
C GLY A 132 11.04 -4.05 4.21
N ARG A 133 10.30 -5.09 3.85
CA ARG A 133 8.84 -5.19 4.09
C ARG A 133 8.47 -6.53 4.71
N PRO A 134 7.42 -6.56 5.56
CA PRO A 134 6.97 -7.79 6.20
C PRO A 134 6.44 -8.81 5.20
N LEU A 135 6.79 -10.09 5.40
CA LEU A 135 6.30 -11.23 4.63
C LEU A 135 4.76 -11.28 4.58
N ALA A 136 4.10 -10.93 5.68
CA ALA A 136 2.65 -10.90 5.80
C ALA A 136 1.93 -10.03 4.75
N ALA A 137 2.63 -9.11 4.08
CA ALA A 137 2.08 -8.32 2.98
C ALA A 137 1.60 -9.19 1.80
N LEU A 138 2.11 -10.42 1.65
CA LEU A 138 1.65 -11.37 0.64
C LEU A 138 0.21 -11.83 0.87
N ASN A 139 -0.26 -11.89 2.11
CA ASN A 139 -1.56 -12.47 2.46
C ASN A 139 -2.74 -11.83 1.72
N ARG A 140 -2.66 -10.55 1.38
CA ARG A 140 -3.71 -9.85 0.64
C ARG A 140 -3.79 -10.23 -0.83
N GLU A 141 -2.73 -10.81 -1.37
CA GLU A 141 -2.58 -11.10 -2.81
C GLU A 141 -2.80 -12.58 -3.15
N LEU A 142 -3.15 -13.41 -2.17
CA LEU A 142 -3.33 -14.85 -2.36
C LEU A 142 -4.72 -15.17 -2.90
N TYR A 143 -4.81 -15.43 -4.21
CA TYR A 143 -6.01 -15.83 -4.93
C TYR A 143 -5.71 -17.01 -5.84
N ALA A 144 -6.72 -17.85 -6.10
CA ALA A 144 -6.59 -18.95 -7.04
C ALA A 144 -6.21 -18.46 -8.45
N GLY A 145 -5.18 -19.05 -9.03
CA GLY A 145 -4.70 -18.72 -10.38
C GLY A 145 -3.93 -17.41 -10.50
N ARG A 146 -3.70 -16.69 -9.39
CA ARG A 146 -2.90 -15.45 -9.45
C ARG A 146 -1.43 -15.74 -9.64
N ARG A 147 -0.78 -14.97 -10.49
CA ARG A 147 0.66 -14.99 -10.70
C ARG A 147 1.31 -13.87 -9.91
N LEU A 148 2.26 -14.24 -9.05
CA LEU A 148 3.00 -13.27 -8.24
C LEU A 148 4.49 -13.34 -8.58
N LEU A 149 5.14 -12.18 -8.67
CA LEU A 149 6.59 -12.07 -8.63
C LEU A 149 6.98 -11.37 -7.32
N VAL A 150 7.72 -12.09 -6.48
CA VAL A 150 8.18 -11.60 -5.19
C VAL A 150 9.64 -11.21 -5.30
N LEU A 151 9.93 -9.91 -5.13
CA LEU A 151 11.30 -9.43 -4.98
C LEU A 151 11.80 -9.82 -3.59
N SER A 152 12.73 -10.76 -3.56
CA SER A 152 13.24 -11.41 -2.37
C SER A 152 14.07 -10.47 -1.49
N ALA A 153 14.00 -10.67 -0.18
CA ALA A 153 14.84 -9.98 0.79
C ALA A 153 16.20 -10.67 0.99
N GLY A 154 16.31 -11.96 0.63
CA GLY A 154 17.54 -12.73 0.81
C GLY A 154 17.39 -14.22 0.46
N ALA A 155 18.39 -15.01 0.81
CA ALA A 155 18.47 -16.42 0.48
C ALA A 155 17.38 -17.29 1.14
N ASP A 156 16.89 -16.89 2.31
CA ASP A 156 15.88 -17.65 3.09
C ASP A 156 14.45 -17.33 2.65
N THR A 157 14.25 -16.21 1.95
CA THR A 157 12.91 -15.73 1.55
C THR A 157 12.09 -16.77 0.78
N PRO A 158 12.63 -17.60 -0.13
CA PRO A 158 11.86 -18.64 -0.79
C PRO A 158 11.20 -19.63 0.18
N ALA A 159 11.94 -20.09 1.19
CA ALA A 159 11.40 -20.99 2.21
C ALA A 159 10.35 -20.31 3.09
N GLU A 160 10.56 -19.03 3.46
CA GLU A 160 9.60 -18.24 4.23
C GLU A 160 8.29 -18.04 3.44
N VAL A 161 8.39 -17.75 2.14
CA VAL A 161 7.20 -17.62 1.25
C VAL A 161 6.47 -18.95 1.14
N ALA A 162 7.20 -20.06 0.97
CA ALA A 162 6.60 -21.41 0.91
C ALA A 162 5.87 -21.76 2.21
N GLY A 163 6.48 -21.48 3.36
CA GLY A 163 5.86 -21.67 4.68
C GLY A 163 4.57 -20.87 4.83
N LEU A 164 4.60 -19.57 4.50
CA LEU A 164 3.42 -18.71 4.53
C LEU A 164 2.29 -19.24 3.64
N LEU A 165 2.60 -19.66 2.42
CA LEU A 165 1.62 -20.24 1.49
C LEU A 165 0.97 -21.49 2.09
N GLY A 166 1.77 -22.38 2.70
CA GLY A 166 1.25 -23.56 3.40
C GLY A 166 0.30 -23.21 4.53
N GLU A 167 0.70 -22.27 5.42
CA GLU A 167 -0.12 -21.78 6.53
C GLU A 167 -1.45 -21.14 6.08
N ARG A 168 -1.47 -20.56 4.88
CA ARG A 168 -2.65 -19.88 4.31
C ARG A 168 -3.51 -20.80 3.42
N GLY A 169 -3.21 -22.08 3.36
CA GLY A 169 -3.94 -23.04 2.55
C GLY A 169 -3.62 -22.97 1.05
N PHE A 170 -2.45 -22.44 0.70
CA PHE A 170 -1.92 -22.37 -0.67
C PHE A 170 -0.71 -23.30 -0.87
N GLY A 171 -0.64 -24.40 -0.10
CA GLY A 171 0.42 -25.42 -0.21
C GLY A 171 0.64 -25.96 -1.63
N PRO A 172 -0.38 -26.23 -2.44
CA PRO A 172 -0.23 -26.68 -3.82
C PRO A 172 0.37 -25.66 -4.78
N SER A 173 0.57 -24.40 -4.37
CA SER A 173 1.18 -23.36 -5.21
C SER A 173 2.55 -23.76 -5.70
N ARG A 174 2.81 -23.57 -7.01
CA ARG A 174 4.12 -23.81 -7.62
C ARG A 174 5.01 -22.57 -7.43
N LEU A 175 6.21 -22.80 -6.92
CA LEU A 175 7.25 -21.78 -6.78
C LEU A 175 8.37 -22.04 -7.77
N ARG A 176 8.86 -20.98 -8.43
CA ARG A 176 10.07 -20.94 -9.23
C ARG A 176 10.96 -19.83 -8.73
N VAL A 177 12.12 -20.16 -8.23
CA VAL A 177 13.10 -19.19 -7.73
C VAL A 177 14.14 -18.96 -8.81
N LEU A 178 14.12 -17.73 -9.33
CA LEU A 178 14.98 -17.28 -10.43
C LEU A 178 16.15 -16.49 -9.83
N GLU A 179 17.31 -17.07 -9.88
CA GLU A 179 18.52 -16.52 -9.27
C GLU A 179 19.43 -15.88 -10.32
N GLN A 180 20.11 -14.80 -9.97
CA GLN A 180 21.14 -14.11 -10.76
C GLN A 180 20.67 -13.78 -12.20
N LEU A 181 19.39 -13.41 -12.36
CA LEU A 181 18.76 -13.12 -13.64
C LEU A 181 19.60 -12.17 -14.51
N GLY A 182 19.83 -12.57 -15.76
CA GLY A 182 20.61 -11.83 -16.75
C GLY A 182 22.11 -12.09 -16.71
N SER A 183 22.64 -12.77 -15.69
CA SER A 183 24.08 -13.08 -15.60
C SER A 183 24.41 -14.49 -16.13
N ALA A 184 25.69 -14.76 -16.32
CA ALA A 184 26.19 -16.11 -16.65
C ALA A 184 25.91 -17.15 -15.54
N ARG A 185 25.53 -16.70 -14.33
CA ARG A 185 25.18 -17.57 -13.19
C ARG A 185 23.67 -17.71 -13.03
N GLU A 186 22.91 -17.30 -14.02
CA GLU A 186 21.44 -17.42 -13.99
C GLU A 186 21.03 -18.88 -13.83
N ARG A 187 20.17 -19.16 -12.86
CA ARG A 187 19.57 -20.49 -12.67
C ARG A 187 18.15 -20.37 -12.13
N CYS A 188 17.37 -21.44 -12.26
CA CYS A 188 16.04 -21.56 -11.73
C CYS A 188 15.92 -22.86 -10.93
N VAL A 189 15.37 -22.79 -9.73
CA VAL A 189 14.94 -23.95 -8.96
C VAL A 189 13.43 -23.88 -8.78
N GLU A 190 12.74 -25.04 -8.77
CA GLU A 190 11.30 -25.10 -8.68
C GLU A 190 10.82 -26.17 -7.71
N GLY A 191 9.61 -25.98 -7.17
CA GLY A 191 8.94 -26.89 -6.27
C GLY A 191 7.54 -26.40 -5.94
N THR A 192 6.86 -27.11 -5.05
CA THR A 192 5.58 -26.68 -4.47
C THR A 192 5.83 -26.03 -3.11
N ALA A 193 4.92 -25.16 -2.68
CA ALA A 193 5.03 -24.54 -1.36
C ALA A 193 4.95 -25.60 -0.25
N GLU A 194 4.06 -26.58 -0.41
CA GLU A 194 4.03 -27.74 0.46
C GLU A 194 5.28 -28.58 0.28
N GLY A 195 6.06 -28.71 1.36
CA GLY A 195 7.28 -29.49 1.34
C GLY A 195 8.41 -28.90 0.50
N TRP A 196 8.54 -27.57 0.46
CA TRP A 196 9.63 -26.89 -0.24
C TRP A 196 10.98 -27.57 0.04
N PRO A 197 11.65 -28.14 -0.99
CA PRO A 197 12.75 -29.09 -0.75
C PRO A 197 14.13 -28.42 -0.79
N HIS A 198 14.22 -27.14 -1.18
CA HIS A 198 15.50 -26.51 -1.45
C HIS A 198 16.07 -25.78 -0.23
N PRO A 199 17.39 -25.92 0.03
CA PRO A 199 18.08 -25.09 1.00
C PRO A 199 18.16 -23.63 0.53
N PRO A 200 18.56 -22.68 1.39
CA PRO A 200 18.83 -21.31 0.99
C PRO A 200 19.76 -21.24 -0.22
N GLY A 201 19.36 -20.47 -1.23
CA GLY A 201 20.09 -20.31 -2.49
C GLY A 201 20.84 -18.99 -2.61
N ASP A 202 20.90 -18.45 -3.83
CA ASP A 202 21.53 -17.13 -4.04
C ASP A 202 20.62 -16.02 -3.48
N PRO A 203 21.16 -15.06 -2.69
CA PRO A 203 20.36 -13.96 -2.14
C PRO A 203 19.82 -13.00 -3.21
N LEU A 204 20.40 -12.98 -4.42
CA LEU A 204 19.87 -12.20 -5.54
C LEU A 204 18.90 -13.06 -6.34
N ASN A 205 17.64 -13.10 -5.89
CA ASN A 205 16.61 -13.91 -6.49
C ASN A 205 15.26 -13.20 -6.60
N VAL A 206 14.42 -13.71 -7.50
CA VAL A 206 13.01 -13.38 -7.65
C VAL A 206 12.22 -14.68 -7.55
N ILE A 207 11.16 -14.68 -6.75
CA ILE A 207 10.30 -15.84 -6.57
C ILE A 207 9.03 -15.65 -7.40
N ALA A 208 8.82 -16.54 -8.35
CA ALA A 208 7.56 -16.61 -9.10
C ALA A 208 6.64 -17.63 -8.43
N VAL A 209 5.40 -17.21 -8.17
CA VAL A 209 4.37 -18.04 -7.54
C VAL A 209 3.16 -18.14 -8.45
N ASP A 210 2.80 -19.38 -8.84
CA ASP A 210 1.50 -19.68 -9.40
C ASP A 210 0.58 -20.12 -8.23
N CYS A 211 -0.32 -19.22 -7.80
CA CYS A 211 -1.14 -19.45 -6.62
C CYS A 211 -2.21 -20.52 -6.84
N ALA A 212 -2.14 -21.60 -6.09
CA ALA A 212 -3.10 -22.70 -6.10
C ALA A 212 -3.57 -22.98 -4.66
N PRO A 213 -4.85 -22.76 -4.33
CA PRO A 213 -5.38 -23.14 -3.03
C PRO A 213 -5.50 -24.66 -2.90
N ALA A 214 -5.33 -25.18 -1.69
CA ALA A 214 -5.69 -26.55 -1.35
C ALA A 214 -7.22 -26.73 -1.36
N ASP A 215 -7.66 -27.98 -1.44
CA ASP A 215 -9.08 -28.31 -1.39
C ASP A 215 -9.72 -27.77 -0.10
N GLY A 216 -10.82 -27.04 -0.28
CA GLY A 216 -11.55 -26.40 0.84
C GLY A 216 -10.97 -25.08 1.34
N ALA A 217 -9.79 -24.66 0.90
CA ALA A 217 -9.27 -23.33 1.20
C ALA A 217 -10.14 -22.24 0.54
N ARG A 218 -10.45 -21.20 1.32
CA ARG A 218 -11.28 -20.08 0.84
C ARG A 218 -10.43 -18.82 0.77
N PRO A 219 -10.03 -18.38 -0.43
CA PRO A 219 -9.35 -17.10 -0.60
C PRO A 219 -10.22 -15.96 -0.07
N LEU A 220 -9.56 -14.97 0.56
CA LEU A 220 -10.25 -13.80 1.09
C LEU A 220 -10.43 -12.77 -0.02
N SER A 221 -11.67 -12.41 -0.33
CA SER A 221 -12.02 -11.41 -1.34
C SER A 221 -11.36 -10.04 -1.05
N PRO A 222 -10.95 -9.28 -2.08
CA PRO A 222 -10.60 -7.86 -1.92
C PRO A 222 -11.83 -6.97 -1.68
N VAL A 223 -13.02 -7.45 -2.02
CA VAL A 223 -14.26 -6.71 -1.80
C VAL A 223 -14.57 -6.66 -0.30
N PRO A 224 -14.97 -5.48 0.25
CA PRO A 224 -15.37 -5.35 1.65
C PRO A 224 -16.46 -6.34 2.08
N GLY A 225 -16.37 -6.76 3.33
CA GLY A 225 -17.28 -7.75 3.91
C GLY A 225 -16.66 -9.15 4.01
N LEU A 226 -15.42 -9.24 4.47
CA LEU A 226 -14.79 -10.53 4.81
C LEU A 226 -15.63 -11.29 5.84
N PRO A 227 -15.57 -12.64 5.85
CA PRO A 227 -16.21 -13.44 6.90
C PRO A 227 -15.74 -13.00 8.30
N ASP A 228 -16.65 -12.96 9.27
CA ASP A 228 -16.29 -12.61 10.66
C ASP A 228 -15.23 -13.56 11.24
N ALA A 229 -15.27 -14.84 10.83
CA ALA A 229 -14.28 -15.85 11.22
C ALA A 229 -12.85 -15.60 10.69
N ALA A 230 -12.66 -14.63 9.77
CA ALA A 230 -11.34 -14.23 9.32
C ALA A 230 -10.58 -13.38 10.36
N TYR A 231 -11.28 -12.93 11.40
CA TYR A 231 -10.73 -12.05 12.44
C TYR A 231 -10.66 -12.75 13.80
N GLU A 232 -9.57 -12.52 14.52
CA GLU A 232 -9.57 -12.73 15.96
C GLU A 232 -10.42 -11.63 16.62
N HIS A 233 -11.37 -12.00 17.49
CA HIS A 233 -12.20 -11.03 18.21
C HIS A 233 -12.76 -11.63 19.54
N ASP A 234 -13.08 -10.75 20.49
CA ASP A 234 -13.71 -11.06 21.77
C ASP A 234 -15.24 -10.81 21.78
N GLY A 235 -15.84 -10.77 20.59
CA GLY A 235 -17.24 -10.34 20.40
C GLY A 235 -17.33 -8.90 19.87
N GLN A 236 -16.35 -8.05 20.11
CA GLN A 236 -16.30 -6.68 19.61
C GLN A 236 -15.77 -6.66 18.15
N LEU A 237 -16.67 -6.82 17.24
CA LEU A 237 -16.41 -6.84 15.78
C LEU A 237 -17.62 -6.23 15.07
N THR A 238 -17.40 -5.25 14.22
CA THR A 238 -18.41 -4.79 13.27
C THR A 238 -18.76 -5.96 12.33
N LYS A 239 -20.00 -6.45 12.41
CA LYS A 239 -20.43 -7.65 11.69
C LYS A 239 -20.38 -7.46 10.17
N ARG A 240 -20.12 -8.55 9.42
CA ARG A 240 -19.85 -8.56 7.99
C ARG A 240 -20.73 -7.64 7.15
N HIS A 241 -22.06 -7.72 7.30
CA HIS A 241 -22.98 -6.92 6.47
C HIS A 241 -22.94 -5.43 6.83
N VAL A 242 -22.86 -5.11 8.13
CA VAL A 242 -22.68 -3.73 8.61
C VAL A 242 -21.32 -3.18 8.20
N ARG A 243 -20.26 -4.00 8.27
CA ARG A 243 -18.90 -3.61 7.86
C ARG A 243 -18.85 -3.26 6.37
N ALA A 244 -19.47 -4.08 5.51
CA ALA A 244 -19.57 -3.78 4.08
C ALA A 244 -20.30 -2.46 3.79
N ALA A 245 -21.44 -2.22 4.46
CA ALA A 245 -22.17 -0.96 4.35
C ALA A 245 -21.35 0.24 4.88
N THR A 246 -20.62 0.05 5.99
CA THR A 246 -19.74 1.08 6.56
C THR A 246 -18.62 1.46 5.60
N LEU A 247 -17.98 0.49 4.98
CA LEU A 247 -16.90 0.74 4.01
C LEU A 247 -17.42 1.37 2.71
N ALA A 248 -18.64 1.01 2.29
CA ALA A 248 -19.30 1.68 1.17
C ALA A 248 -19.56 3.16 1.48
N ALA A 249 -20.01 3.49 2.70
CA ALA A 249 -20.22 4.87 3.14
C ALA A 249 -18.90 5.66 3.32
N LEU A 250 -17.83 4.99 3.77
CA LEU A 250 -16.48 5.57 3.87
C LEU A 250 -15.84 5.81 2.49
N ALA A 251 -16.22 5.04 1.47
CA ALA A 251 -15.77 5.15 0.08
C ALA A 251 -14.24 5.31 -0.06
N PRO A 252 -13.42 4.31 0.34
CA PRO A 252 -11.96 4.40 0.33
C PRO A 252 -11.39 4.67 -1.07
N ALA A 253 -10.46 5.63 -1.17
CA ALA A 253 -9.73 5.94 -2.38
C ALA A 253 -8.20 5.79 -2.19
N PRO A 254 -7.46 5.47 -3.28
CA PRO A 254 -6.02 5.31 -3.21
C PRO A 254 -5.30 6.52 -2.62
N GLY A 255 -4.41 6.30 -1.64
CA GLY A 255 -3.62 7.35 -1.00
C GLY A 255 -4.23 7.95 0.26
N GLU A 256 -5.52 7.73 0.50
CA GLU A 256 -6.22 8.28 1.66
C GLU A 256 -5.83 7.62 2.98
N LEU A 257 -5.97 8.39 4.05
CA LEU A 257 -5.75 8.01 5.44
C LEU A 257 -7.09 7.91 6.19
N LEU A 258 -7.38 6.75 6.77
CA LEU A 258 -8.50 6.54 7.69
C LEU A 258 -8.02 6.67 9.15
N TRP A 259 -8.81 7.36 9.99
CA TRP A 259 -8.81 7.12 11.44
C TRP A 259 -9.93 6.16 11.80
N ASP A 260 -9.58 5.02 12.42
CA ASP A 260 -10.50 4.02 12.96
C ASP A 260 -10.53 4.17 14.48
N VAL A 261 -11.52 4.90 15.00
CA VAL A 261 -11.64 5.25 16.43
C VAL A 261 -12.51 4.24 17.16
N GLY A 262 -11.92 3.61 18.20
CA GLY A 262 -12.51 2.46 18.87
C GLY A 262 -12.38 1.20 18.02
N GLY A 263 -11.17 0.88 17.61
CA GLY A 263 -10.84 -0.14 16.59
C GLY A 263 -11.36 -1.54 16.88
N GLY A 264 -11.48 -1.95 18.15
CA GLY A 264 -11.98 -3.25 18.54
C GLY A 264 -11.14 -4.41 18.01
N SER A 265 -11.56 -5.03 16.91
CA SER A 265 -10.80 -6.05 16.18
C SER A 265 -9.98 -5.47 14.99
N GLY A 266 -10.09 -4.18 14.71
CA GLY A 266 -9.46 -3.51 13.58
C GLY A 266 -10.12 -3.77 12.22
N SER A 267 -11.31 -4.35 12.20
CA SER A 267 -11.90 -4.89 10.98
C SER A 267 -12.19 -3.83 9.90
N ILE A 268 -12.54 -2.60 10.30
CA ILE A 268 -12.76 -1.49 9.36
C ILE A 268 -11.43 -1.01 8.78
N ALA A 269 -10.45 -0.74 9.63
CA ALA A 269 -9.12 -0.30 9.18
C ALA A 269 -8.45 -1.33 8.27
N VAL A 270 -8.54 -2.61 8.62
CA VAL A 270 -7.99 -3.72 7.82
C VAL A 270 -8.64 -3.75 6.44
N GLU A 271 -9.97 -3.77 6.35
CA GLU A 271 -10.65 -3.83 5.05
C GLU A 271 -10.49 -2.53 4.26
N TRP A 272 -10.43 -1.35 4.91
CA TRP A 272 -10.05 -0.09 4.26
C TRP A 272 -8.70 -0.21 3.53
N MET A 273 -7.67 -0.70 4.22
CA MET A 273 -6.33 -0.86 3.64
C MET A 273 -6.26 -1.97 2.58
N ARG A 274 -7.15 -2.96 2.66
CA ARG A 274 -7.24 -4.04 1.65
C ARG A 274 -7.82 -3.59 0.32
N VAL A 275 -8.60 -2.50 0.28
CA VAL A 275 -9.15 -1.98 -0.98
C VAL A 275 -8.03 -1.62 -1.96
N HIS A 276 -7.00 -0.93 -1.47
CA HIS A 276 -5.87 -0.55 -2.32
C HIS A 276 -4.57 -0.40 -1.52
N ARG A 277 -3.44 -0.77 -2.13
CA ARG A 277 -2.10 -0.74 -1.47
C ARG A 277 -1.63 0.65 -1.02
N ALA A 278 -2.19 1.72 -1.57
CA ALA A 278 -1.89 3.09 -1.15
C ALA A 278 -2.79 3.58 -0.02
N CYS A 279 -3.89 2.88 0.32
CA CYS A 279 -4.72 3.21 1.47
C CYS A 279 -3.94 3.02 2.77
N ARG A 280 -4.09 3.96 3.69
CA ARG A 280 -3.44 3.97 4.99
C ARG A 280 -4.50 4.07 6.08
N ALA A 281 -4.21 3.57 7.27
CA ALA A 281 -5.09 3.74 8.42
C ALA A 281 -4.29 3.87 9.72
N VAL A 282 -4.89 4.59 10.67
CA VAL A 282 -4.50 4.61 12.08
C VAL A 282 -5.69 4.12 12.88
N SER A 283 -5.56 3.00 13.57
CA SER A 283 -6.59 2.47 14.47
C SER A 283 -6.24 2.86 15.91
N VAL A 284 -7.18 3.53 16.58
CA VAL A 284 -7.04 3.98 17.98
C VAL A 284 -7.91 3.09 18.87
N GLU A 285 -7.27 2.36 19.78
CA GLU A 285 -7.93 1.41 20.70
C GLU A 285 -7.40 1.62 22.12
N ARG A 286 -8.32 1.76 23.08
CA ARG A 286 -7.94 2.00 24.49
C ARG A 286 -7.45 0.75 25.21
N ASP A 287 -7.94 -0.42 24.81
CA ASP A 287 -7.60 -1.70 25.42
C ASP A 287 -6.33 -2.27 24.78
N PRO A 288 -5.24 -2.46 25.55
CA PRO A 288 -3.98 -2.96 25.00
C PRO A 288 -4.09 -4.35 24.36
N ALA A 289 -4.89 -5.25 24.93
CA ALA A 289 -5.07 -6.61 24.39
C ALA A 289 -5.79 -6.58 23.04
N ARG A 290 -6.75 -5.66 22.87
CA ARG A 290 -7.40 -5.42 21.57
C ARG A 290 -6.45 -4.75 20.59
N ALA A 291 -5.64 -3.78 21.01
CA ALA A 291 -4.63 -3.15 20.17
C ALA A 291 -3.63 -4.17 19.59
N GLU A 292 -3.16 -5.11 20.41
CA GLU A 292 -2.33 -6.23 19.94
C GLU A 292 -3.08 -7.14 18.96
N ARG A 293 -4.35 -7.44 19.23
CA ARG A 293 -5.22 -8.22 18.34
C ARG A 293 -5.41 -7.54 16.99
N ILE A 294 -5.59 -6.21 16.95
CA ILE A 294 -5.66 -5.43 15.70
C ILE A 294 -4.38 -5.66 14.88
N SER A 295 -3.22 -5.60 15.51
CA SER A 295 -1.93 -5.83 14.83
C SER A 295 -1.82 -7.26 14.28
N ARG A 296 -2.27 -8.28 15.03
CA ARG A 296 -2.31 -9.66 14.52
C ARG A 296 -3.27 -9.83 13.35
N ASN A 297 -4.48 -9.27 13.45
CA ASN A 297 -5.44 -9.28 12.34
C ASN A 297 -4.89 -8.57 11.10
N ALA A 298 -4.25 -7.42 11.27
CA ALA A 298 -3.64 -6.67 10.17
C ALA A 298 -2.56 -7.51 9.45
N ALA A 299 -1.70 -8.19 10.19
CA ALA A 299 -0.69 -9.09 9.62
C ALA A 299 -1.37 -10.30 8.93
N ALA A 300 -2.30 -10.96 9.61
CA ALA A 300 -3.00 -12.14 9.07
C ALA A 300 -3.76 -11.83 7.78
N LEU A 301 -4.29 -10.61 7.63
CA LEU A 301 -5.11 -10.19 6.49
C LEU A 301 -4.33 -9.34 5.46
N GLY A 302 -3.00 -9.27 5.56
CA GLY A 302 -2.12 -8.74 4.52
C GLY A 302 -1.97 -7.22 4.50
N VAL A 303 -2.24 -6.56 5.61
CA VAL A 303 -2.04 -5.11 5.79
C VAL A 303 -1.18 -4.79 7.03
N PRO A 304 0.02 -5.38 7.16
CA PRO A 304 0.87 -5.22 8.34
C PRO A 304 1.36 -3.78 8.57
N GLY A 305 1.12 -2.88 7.62
CA GLY A 305 1.42 -1.45 7.73
C GLY A 305 0.35 -0.63 8.47
N LEU A 306 -0.71 -1.28 9.01
CA LEU A 306 -1.69 -0.61 9.86
C LEU A 306 -1.02 -0.05 11.12
N THR A 307 -1.15 1.26 11.32
CA THR A 307 -0.66 1.91 12.55
C THR A 307 -1.71 1.71 13.66
N VAL A 308 -1.29 1.16 14.79
CA VAL A 308 -2.16 0.97 15.96
C VAL A 308 -1.67 1.87 17.09
N VAL A 309 -2.57 2.69 17.62
CA VAL A 309 -2.31 3.61 18.73
C VAL A 309 -3.14 3.14 19.94
N THR A 310 -2.43 2.72 21.00
CA THR A 310 -3.08 2.34 22.26
C THR A 310 -3.38 3.57 23.08
N GLY A 311 -4.66 3.87 23.30
CA GLY A 311 -5.08 5.03 24.07
C GLY A 311 -6.55 5.38 23.88
N ALA A 312 -7.05 6.23 24.76
CA ALA A 312 -8.45 6.68 24.72
C ALA A 312 -8.59 7.95 23.85
N ALA A 313 -9.53 7.95 22.92
CA ALA A 313 -9.96 9.15 22.23
C ALA A 313 -10.77 10.05 23.22
N PRO A 314 -10.70 11.40 23.09
CA PRO A 314 -10.00 12.15 22.04
C PRO A 314 -8.49 12.35 22.27
N GLY A 315 -7.96 12.08 23.48
CA GLY A 315 -6.56 12.36 23.81
C GLY A 315 -5.57 11.67 22.87
N ALA A 316 -5.81 10.40 22.53
CA ALA A 316 -4.96 9.62 21.64
C ALA A 316 -5.02 10.04 20.15
N LEU A 317 -5.90 10.99 19.79
CA LEU A 317 -5.97 11.56 18.43
C LEU A 317 -4.96 12.70 18.24
N ALA A 318 -4.42 13.26 19.32
CA ALA A 318 -3.51 14.39 19.26
C ALA A 318 -2.19 14.00 18.55
N GLY A 319 -1.76 14.84 17.60
CA GLY A 319 -0.52 14.63 16.86
C GLY A 319 -0.58 13.56 15.76
N LEU A 320 -1.73 12.93 15.53
CA LEU A 320 -1.92 12.05 14.39
C LEU A 320 -1.95 12.85 13.07
N PRO A 321 -1.49 12.26 11.97
CA PRO A 321 -1.62 12.90 10.65
C PRO A 321 -3.09 13.16 10.32
N THR A 322 -3.39 14.27 9.64
CA THR A 322 -4.75 14.66 9.21
C THR A 322 -5.40 13.53 8.41
N PRO A 323 -6.61 13.06 8.80
CA PRO A 323 -7.30 11.99 8.10
C PRO A 323 -8.11 12.52 6.93
N ASP A 324 -8.26 11.70 5.88
CA ASP A 324 -9.21 11.93 4.79
C ASP A 324 -10.59 11.39 5.15
N ALA A 325 -10.63 10.36 5.98
CA ALA A 325 -11.85 9.73 6.49
C ALA A 325 -11.70 9.35 7.97
N VAL A 326 -12.82 9.38 8.69
CA VAL A 326 -12.91 8.93 10.09
C VAL A 326 -14.04 7.92 10.22
N PHE A 327 -13.75 6.80 10.87
CA PHE A 327 -14.75 5.86 11.36
C PHE A 327 -14.77 5.88 12.89
N ILE A 328 -15.96 5.92 13.48
CA ILE A 328 -16.15 5.80 14.93
C ILE A 328 -17.00 4.54 15.19
N GLY A 329 -16.34 3.49 15.69
CA GLY A 329 -16.95 2.21 16.03
C GLY A 329 -17.16 2.01 17.53
N GLY A 330 -16.50 2.82 18.36
CA GLY A 330 -16.58 2.77 19.82
C GLY A 330 -16.18 4.08 20.47
N GLY A 331 -16.62 4.29 21.72
CA GLY A 331 -16.30 5.51 22.47
C GLY A 331 -17.08 6.75 22.05
N LEU A 332 -18.15 6.60 21.27
CA LEU A 332 -18.94 7.72 20.73
C LEU A 332 -19.52 8.64 21.81
N THR A 333 -19.85 8.07 22.98
CA THR A 333 -20.39 8.81 24.15
C THR A 333 -19.31 9.51 24.98
N ALA A 334 -18.04 9.25 24.72
CA ALA A 334 -16.96 9.92 25.43
C ALA A 334 -16.93 11.42 25.04
N PRO A 335 -16.88 12.34 26.03
CA PRO A 335 -16.91 13.78 25.76
C PRO A 335 -15.82 14.21 24.78
N GLY A 336 -16.22 14.99 23.78
CA GLY A 336 -15.30 15.59 22.81
C GLY A 336 -14.83 14.68 21.66
N VAL A 337 -15.13 13.38 21.64
CA VAL A 337 -14.67 12.46 20.55
C VAL A 337 -15.23 12.90 19.21
N LEU A 338 -16.55 13.07 19.08
CA LEU A 338 -17.18 13.49 17.83
C LEU A 338 -16.65 14.84 17.35
N ASP A 339 -16.49 15.80 18.27
CA ASP A 339 -16.01 17.15 17.94
C ASP A 339 -14.55 17.12 17.47
N ALA A 340 -13.69 16.36 18.14
CA ALA A 340 -12.29 16.20 17.76
C ALA A 340 -12.16 15.52 16.39
N CYS A 341 -12.94 14.46 16.14
CA CYS A 341 -12.95 13.77 14.85
C CYS A 341 -13.45 14.68 13.72
N TRP A 342 -14.55 15.42 13.95
CA TRP A 342 -15.06 16.36 12.96
C TRP A 342 -14.08 17.50 12.68
N ALA A 343 -13.47 18.06 13.72
CA ALA A 343 -12.50 19.14 13.59
C ALA A 343 -11.25 18.74 12.79
N ALA A 344 -10.77 17.50 12.98
CA ALA A 344 -9.58 16.97 12.31
C ALA A 344 -9.75 16.76 10.79
N LEU A 345 -11.00 16.59 10.31
CA LEU A 345 -11.27 16.39 8.90
C LEU A 345 -10.98 17.66 8.07
N PRO A 346 -10.33 17.55 6.92
CA PRO A 346 -10.22 18.63 5.96
C PRO A 346 -11.57 18.85 5.24
N PRO A 347 -11.72 19.95 4.49
CA PRO A 347 -12.83 20.11 3.55
C PRO A 347 -12.93 18.92 2.60
N GLY A 348 -14.11 18.34 2.43
CA GLY A 348 -14.34 17.11 1.66
C GLY A 348 -14.04 15.81 2.42
N GLY A 349 -13.43 15.88 3.60
CA GLY A 349 -13.19 14.70 4.45
C GLY A 349 -14.50 14.09 4.95
N ARG A 350 -14.52 12.77 5.15
CA ARG A 350 -15.72 11.97 5.45
C ARG A 350 -15.70 11.43 6.87
N ILE A 351 -16.87 11.36 7.50
CA ILE A 351 -17.06 10.67 8.78
C ILE A 351 -18.18 9.65 8.67
N VAL A 352 -17.94 8.45 9.24
CA VAL A 352 -18.99 7.45 9.44
C VAL A 352 -18.94 7.02 10.89
N ALA A 353 -20.09 6.99 11.56
CA ALA A 353 -20.20 6.53 12.94
C ALA A 353 -21.32 5.50 13.07
N ASN A 354 -21.04 4.39 13.73
CA ASN A 354 -22.00 3.32 13.99
C ASN A 354 -22.33 3.23 15.48
N THR A 355 -23.60 2.98 15.79
CA THR A 355 -24.05 2.75 17.16
C THR A 355 -25.19 1.77 17.24
N VAL A 356 -25.35 1.18 18.45
CA VAL A 356 -26.44 0.25 18.78
C VAL A 356 -27.18 0.66 20.06
N THR A 357 -26.80 1.79 20.71
CA THR A 357 -27.44 2.26 21.97
C THR A 357 -28.21 3.54 21.75
N LEU A 358 -29.29 3.73 22.53
CA LEU A 358 -30.15 4.92 22.41
C LEU A 358 -29.40 6.23 22.74
N GLU A 359 -28.50 6.18 23.71
CA GLU A 359 -27.69 7.34 24.11
C GLU A 359 -26.80 7.81 22.97
N SER A 360 -26.13 6.88 22.32
CA SER A 360 -25.29 7.19 21.14
C SER A 360 -26.12 7.57 19.94
N GLU A 361 -27.29 6.96 19.77
CA GLU A 361 -28.23 7.28 18.67
C GLU A 361 -28.72 8.73 18.77
N ALA A 362 -29.02 9.21 19.97
CA ALA A 362 -29.38 10.60 20.20
C ALA A 362 -28.28 11.58 19.79
N LEU A 363 -27.00 11.21 20.05
CA LEU A 363 -25.85 12.00 19.60
C LEU A 363 -25.74 12.02 18.06
N LEU A 364 -25.92 10.89 17.38
CA LEU A 364 -25.90 10.85 15.91
C LEU A 364 -27.04 11.62 15.28
N ALA A 365 -28.25 11.57 15.85
CA ALA A 365 -29.40 12.36 15.41
C ALA A 365 -29.14 13.86 15.55
N ASP A 366 -28.47 14.29 16.63
CA ASP A 366 -28.06 15.68 16.80
C ASP A 366 -27.01 16.10 15.73
N ARG A 367 -26.02 15.25 15.45
CA ARG A 367 -25.02 15.51 14.40
C ARG A 367 -25.65 15.56 13.01
N TYR A 368 -26.56 14.67 12.70
CA TYR A 368 -27.33 14.71 11.46
C TYR A 368 -28.08 16.05 11.28
N ARG A 369 -28.73 16.55 12.34
CA ARG A 369 -29.41 17.87 12.28
C ARG A 369 -28.45 19.04 12.03
N ARG A 370 -27.21 18.97 12.59
CA ARG A 370 -26.22 20.06 12.47
C ARG A 370 -25.41 20.03 11.18
N HIS A 371 -25.10 18.85 10.69
CA HIS A 371 -24.14 18.66 9.59
C HIS A 371 -24.76 18.01 8.35
N GLY A 372 -26.01 17.55 8.43
CA GLY A 372 -26.64 16.79 7.35
C GLY A 372 -26.01 15.41 7.15
N GLY A 373 -25.96 14.99 5.91
CA GLY A 373 -25.49 13.66 5.51
C GLY A 373 -26.62 12.63 5.52
N ASP A 374 -26.25 11.35 5.69
CA ASP A 374 -27.16 10.22 5.75
C ASP A 374 -27.26 9.65 7.17
N LEU A 375 -28.45 9.46 7.68
CA LEU A 375 -28.71 8.74 8.93
C LEU A 375 -29.55 7.49 8.61
N VAL A 376 -28.91 6.32 8.65
CA VAL A 376 -29.49 5.06 8.18
C VAL A 376 -29.57 4.06 9.34
N ARG A 377 -30.63 3.26 9.40
CA ARG A 377 -30.73 2.11 10.30
C ARG A 377 -30.59 0.83 9.52
N LEU A 378 -29.55 0.04 9.84
CA LEU A 378 -29.25 -1.25 9.25
C LEU A 378 -29.80 -2.37 10.14
N ALA A 379 -30.76 -3.15 9.63
CA ALA A 379 -31.30 -4.32 10.31
C ALA A 379 -30.98 -5.57 9.50
N VAL A 380 -30.32 -6.54 10.13
CA VAL A 380 -29.90 -7.80 9.50
C VAL A 380 -30.50 -8.96 10.27
N SER A 381 -31.12 -9.88 9.55
CA SER A 381 -31.65 -11.11 10.12
C SER A 381 -30.96 -12.33 9.51
N HIS A 382 -30.65 -13.29 10.34
CA HIS A 382 -30.04 -14.57 9.94
C HIS A 382 -31.02 -15.70 10.13
N ALA A 383 -31.05 -16.62 9.16
CA ALA A 383 -31.80 -17.87 9.33
C ALA A 383 -31.19 -18.67 10.50
N ALA A 384 -32.00 -19.11 11.41
CA ALA A 384 -31.62 -19.88 12.59
C ALA A 384 -32.64 -20.95 12.93
N PRO A 385 -32.25 -22.06 13.56
CA PRO A 385 -33.18 -23.09 14.02
C PRO A 385 -34.18 -22.53 15.04
N VAL A 386 -35.45 -22.89 14.87
CA VAL A 386 -36.55 -22.60 15.78
C VAL A 386 -37.35 -23.93 15.93
N GLY A 387 -37.08 -24.69 16.97
CA GLY A 387 -37.60 -26.05 17.12
C GLY A 387 -37.20 -26.95 15.93
N GLY A 388 -38.16 -27.59 15.27
CA GLY A 388 -37.91 -28.38 14.06
C GLY A 388 -37.92 -27.62 12.75
N PHE A 389 -37.96 -26.29 12.78
CA PHE A 389 -38.07 -25.40 11.63
C PHE A 389 -36.94 -24.41 11.58
N THR A 390 -36.91 -23.58 10.52
CA THR A 390 -35.96 -22.45 10.37
C THR A 390 -36.74 -21.14 10.42
N GLY A 391 -36.30 -20.21 11.23
CA GLY A 391 -36.87 -18.86 11.37
C GLY A 391 -35.83 -17.79 11.20
N TRP A 392 -36.26 -16.51 11.30
CA TRP A 392 -35.37 -15.36 11.24
C TRP A 392 -35.00 -14.92 12.67
N ARG A 393 -33.70 -14.84 12.93
CA ARG A 393 -33.16 -14.19 14.15
C ARG A 393 -32.57 -12.85 13.75
N GLN A 394 -33.18 -11.79 14.24
CA GLN A 394 -32.68 -10.42 14.01
C GLN A 394 -31.44 -10.16 14.88
N ALA A 395 -30.38 -9.64 14.25
CA ALA A 395 -29.25 -9.06 14.95
C ALA A 395 -29.67 -7.68 15.52
N MET A 396 -28.89 -7.16 16.49
CA MET A 396 -29.12 -5.81 17.00
C MET A 396 -29.01 -4.80 15.85
N PRO A 397 -30.03 -3.99 15.59
CA PRO A 397 -29.97 -2.97 14.54
C PRO A 397 -28.85 -1.97 14.83
N VAL A 398 -28.19 -1.50 13.77
CA VAL A 398 -27.12 -0.49 13.85
C VAL A 398 -27.63 0.81 13.23
N THR A 399 -27.56 1.91 13.97
CA THR A 399 -27.75 3.24 13.41
C THR A 399 -26.40 3.77 12.94
N GLN A 400 -26.34 4.15 11.67
CA GLN A 400 -25.16 4.67 11.00
C GLN A 400 -25.42 6.10 10.56
N TRP A 401 -24.52 7.01 10.95
CA TRP A 401 -24.47 8.36 10.41
C TRP A 401 -23.24 8.49 9.52
N ALA A 402 -23.43 9.00 8.30
CA ALA A 402 -22.38 9.29 7.35
C ALA A 402 -22.50 10.74 6.86
N ALA A 403 -21.42 11.50 6.89
CA ALA A 403 -21.39 12.88 6.43
C ALA A 403 -20.02 13.25 5.84
N ALA A 404 -20.01 14.20 4.93
CA ALA A 404 -18.80 14.84 4.41
C ALA A 404 -18.72 16.29 4.90
N LYS A 405 -17.52 16.73 5.26
CA LYS A 405 -17.28 18.14 5.59
C LYS A 405 -17.42 18.98 4.33
N PRO A 406 -18.15 20.10 4.35
CA PRO A 406 -18.32 20.94 3.16
C PRO A 406 -16.98 21.32 2.54
N LEU A 407 -16.93 21.34 1.20
CA LEU A 407 -15.78 21.88 0.50
C LEU A 407 -15.62 23.37 0.82
N ALA A 408 -14.40 23.86 0.93
CA ALA A 408 -14.18 25.30 1.02
C ALA A 408 -14.82 25.97 -0.23
N SER A 409 -15.73 26.92 -0.02
CA SER A 409 -16.29 27.70 -1.12
C SER A 409 -15.14 28.37 -1.86
N ARG A 410 -15.03 28.14 -3.17
CA ARG A 410 -14.19 28.99 -4.01
C ARG A 410 -14.77 30.40 -3.86
N GLY A 411 -13.98 31.34 -3.30
CA GLY A 411 -14.36 32.73 -3.22
C GLY A 411 -14.78 33.24 -4.60
N PRO A 412 -15.72 34.19 -4.67
CA PRO A 412 -16.07 34.85 -5.92
C PRO A 412 -14.89 35.75 -6.33
N GLY A 413 -14.03 35.25 -7.21
CA GLY A 413 -12.84 35.99 -7.62
C GLY A 413 -12.06 35.28 -8.72
N GLY A 414 -12.53 35.40 -9.92
CA GLY A 414 -11.88 34.97 -11.14
C GLY A 414 -12.77 35.32 -12.30
N ASP A 415 -12.76 36.62 -12.72
CA ASP A 415 -13.39 37.08 -13.95
C ASP A 415 -13.05 36.11 -15.08
N ALA A 416 -14.09 35.37 -15.54
CA ALA A 416 -14.09 34.82 -16.86
C ALA A 416 -14.06 36.01 -17.82
N ALA A 417 -12.92 36.29 -18.43
CA ALA A 417 -12.82 37.13 -19.60
C ALA A 417 -13.79 36.56 -20.64
N ASP A 418 -14.84 37.32 -20.88
CA ASP A 418 -15.78 37.14 -22.00
C ASP A 418 -14.99 37.35 -23.30
N PRO A 419 -14.85 36.36 -24.19
CA PRO A 419 -14.46 36.61 -25.55
C PRO A 419 -15.69 37.03 -26.34
N GLY A 420 -16.02 38.32 -26.23
CA GLY A 420 -16.94 38.99 -27.17
C GLY A 420 -16.38 38.84 -28.60
N GLY A 421 -17.05 38.07 -29.40
CA GLY A 421 -16.78 37.87 -30.83
C GLY A 421 -18.12 37.63 -31.52
N SER A 422 -18.67 38.71 -32.02
CA SER A 422 -19.75 38.77 -32.98
C SER A 422 -19.60 37.73 -34.09
N ALA A 423 -20.66 36.96 -34.37
CA ALA A 423 -20.86 36.32 -35.67
C ALA A 423 -22.33 36.53 -36.09
N GLU A 424 -22.44 37.25 -37.21
CA GLU A 424 -23.62 37.60 -37.96
C GLU A 424 -24.47 36.40 -38.34
N ALA A 425 -25.76 36.72 -38.43
CA ALA A 425 -26.79 35.90 -39.02
C ALA A 425 -26.53 35.58 -40.49
N ALA A 426 -26.66 34.34 -40.88
CA ALA A 426 -26.97 33.95 -42.25
C ALA A 426 -28.16 33.01 -42.23
N GLN A 427 -29.32 33.54 -42.58
CA GLN A 427 -30.48 32.79 -43.04
C GLN A 427 -30.18 32.11 -44.36
N GLY A 428 -30.65 30.92 -44.57
CA GLY A 428 -30.53 30.20 -45.84
C GLY A 428 -31.41 28.96 -45.83
N GLU A 429 -32.53 29.10 -46.47
CA GLU A 429 -33.63 28.19 -46.76
C GLU A 429 -33.27 26.82 -47.37
N THR A 430 -34.22 25.89 -47.14
CA THR A 430 -34.80 24.87 -48.03
C THR A 430 -33.96 23.63 -48.38
N ARG A 431 -34.31 22.48 -47.89
CA ARG A 431 -35.23 21.43 -48.37
C ARG A 431 -35.16 20.19 -47.49
#